data_7a351ec5e6a9842bc9cc7844827c0500
#
_entry.id   7a351ec5e6a9842bc9cc7844827c0500
#
_cell.length_a   1.000
_cell.length_b   1.000
_cell.length_c   1.000
_cell.angle_alpha   90.00
_cell.angle_beta   90.00
_cell.angle_gamma   90.00
#
_symmetry.space_group_name_H-M   'P 1'
#
loop_
_entity.id
_entity.type
_entity.pdbx_description
1 polymer ?
#
loop_
_entity_poly.entity_id
_entity_poly.type
_entity_poly.pdbx_seq_one_letter_code
_entity_poly.pdbx_strand_id
1 'polypeptide(L)'
;MIGEATREEKQSPEDTTQPGNLESLGFRLSHVGVAVPKLAPAAETLRKLFGYQTISGPFDDPIQRVTVSFLKQAGDDAAEIELIAPLTDDAPIKAMLAKDIGAYHFCFETDDLDAALVHVKQQGCVVVSGPSPAVAFSGRRIAWIYAPTRQLFELVETGQAVQQPA
;
A
#
# COMPACT_ATOMS: atom_id res chain seq x y z
N MET A 1 3.50 7.43 -67.71
CA MET A 1 4.50 6.92 -66.75
C MET A 1 4.43 7.83 -65.54
N ILE A 2 3.75 7.39 -64.52
CA ILE A 2 3.57 8.14 -63.28
C ILE A 2 4.42 7.45 -62.22
N GLY A 3 5.47 8.17 -61.73
CA GLY A 3 6.40 7.66 -60.75
C GLY A 3 5.74 7.53 -59.36
N GLU A 4 5.77 6.36 -58.81
CA GLU A 4 5.41 6.02 -57.46
C GLU A 4 6.46 6.58 -56.47
N ALA A 5 6.07 7.54 -55.66
CA ALA A 5 6.88 8.01 -54.55
C ALA A 5 6.69 7.07 -53.36
N THR A 6 7.68 6.25 -53.12
CA THR A 6 7.81 5.45 -51.90
C THR A 6 7.97 6.39 -50.68
N ARG A 7 6.99 6.40 -49.79
CA ARG A 7 7.10 7.01 -48.45
C ARG A 7 8.00 6.14 -47.60
N GLU A 8 9.19 6.61 -47.28
CA GLU A 8 9.99 6.08 -46.18
C GLU A 8 9.27 6.36 -44.86
N GLU A 9 8.81 5.30 -44.21
CA GLU A 9 8.36 5.34 -42.81
C GLU A 9 9.58 5.60 -41.92
N LYS A 10 9.60 6.80 -41.35
CA LYS A 10 10.59 7.21 -40.36
C LYS A 10 10.26 6.47 -39.07
N GLN A 11 10.99 5.37 -38.79
CA GLN A 11 10.97 4.69 -37.50
C GLN A 11 11.34 5.69 -36.40
N SER A 12 10.42 5.94 -35.48
CA SER A 12 10.70 6.67 -34.24
C SER A 12 11.75 5.91 -33.46
N PRO A 13 12.69 6.57 -32.76
CA PRO A 13 13.65 5.88 -31.92
C PRO A 13 12.88 5.14 -30.81
N GLU A 14 13.10 3.85 -30.72
CA GLU A 14 12.63 3.02 -29.61
C GLU A 14 13.17 3.63 -28.31
N ASP A 15 12.24 4.03 -27.44
CA ASP A 15 12.53 4.45 -26.09
C ASP A 15 13.05 3.21 -25.31
N THR A 16 14.38 3.08 -25.24
CA THR A 16 15.09 1.99 -24.57
C THR A 16 15.18 2.19 -23.06
N THR A 17 14.28 2.96 -22.45
CA THR A 17 14.07 2.94 -21.02
C THR A 17 13.17 1.75 -20.70
N GLN A 18 13.71 0.53 -20.69
CA GLN A 18 12.99 -0.63 -20.15
C GLN A 18 12.72 -0.36 -18.67
N PRO A 19 11.45 -0.15 -18.24
CA PRO A 19 11.13 -0.21 -16.82
C PRO A 19 11.50 -1.64 -16.39
N GLY A 20 12.27 -1.76 -15.31
CA GLY A 20 12.53 -3.06 -14.70
C GLY A 20 11.21 -3.82 -14.65
N ASN A 21 11.23 -5.08 -15.10
CA ASN A 21 10.04 -5.88 -15.36
C ASN A 21 9.06 -5.77 -14.17
N LEU A 22 7.98 -5.01 -14.30
CA LEU A 22 6.96 -4.82 -13.25
C LEU A 22 6.42 -6.15 -12.72
N GLU A 23 6.37 -7.16 -13.60
CA GLU A 23 5.95 -8.50 -13.22
C GLU A 23 6.88 -9.12 -12.16
N SER A 24 8.21 -8.84 -12.24
CA SER A 24 9.18 -9.37 -11.27
C SER A 24 9.09 -8.71 -9.90
N LEU A 25 8.47 -7.54 -9.79
CA LEU A 25 8.23 -6.85 -8.51
C LEU A 25 7.02 -7.42 -7.77
N GLY A 26 6.15 -8.15 -8.46
CA GLY A 26 5.02 -8.87 -7.88
C GLY A 26 3.99 -7.98 -7.18
N PHE A 27 3.78 -6.75 -7.65
CA PHE A 27 2.82 -5.84 -7.02
C PHE A 27 1.40 -6.41 -7.03
N ARG A 28 0.78 -6.50 -5.84
CA ARG A 28 -0.60 -6.94 -5.62
C ARG A 28 -1.27 -6.05 -4.60
N LEU A 29 -2.50 -5.61 -4.89
CA LEU A 29 -3.29 -4.87 -3.90
C LEU A 29 -3.56 -5.78 -2.69
N SER A 30 -3.15 -5.33 -1.51
CA SER A 30 -3.37 -6.01 -0.24
C SER A 30 -4.67 -5.52 0.41
N HIS A 31 -4.73 -4.25 0.77
CA HIS A 31 -5.86 -3.67 1.48
C HIS A 31 -6.01 -2.17 1.22
N VAL A 32 -7.13 -1.63 1.73
CA VAL A 32 -7.36 -0.18 1.83
C VAL A 32 -7.34 0.23 3.29
N GLY A 33 -6.49 1.20 3.63
CA GLY A 33 -6.38 1.75 4.96
C GLY A 33 -7.43 2.83 5.23
N VAL A 34 -8.16 2.69 6.33
CA VAL A 34 -9.24 3.59 6.74
C VAL A 34 -8.97 4.12 8.14
N ALA A 35 -8.74 5.43 8.24
CA ALA A 35 -8.59 6.13 9.51
C ALA A 35 -9.93 6.18 10.25
N VAL A 36 -9.94 5.77 11.51
CA VAL A 36 -11.14 5.79 12.36
C VAL A 36 -10.79 6.30 13.76
N PRO A 37 -11.72 6.99 14.44
CA PRO A 37 -11.47 7.42 15.82
C PRO A 37 -11.30 6.25 16.80
N LYS A 38 -12.03 5.14 16.58
CA LYS A 38 -12.01 3.92 17.42
C LYS A 38 -12.32 2.70 16.55
N LEU A 39 -11.56 1.60 16.74
CA LEU A 39 -11.72 0.38 15.96
C LEU A 39 -13.07 -0.29 16.13
N ALA A 40 -13.50 -0.55 17.37
CA ALA A 40 -14.68 -1.37 17.64
C ALA A 40 -16.00 -0.78 17.06
N PRO A 41 -16.33 0.52 17.21
CA PRO A 41 -17.52 1.09 16.57
C PRO A 41 -17.45 1.05 15.05
N ALA A 42 -16.26 1.27 14.45
CA ALA A 42 -16.10 1.24 13.01
C ALA A 42 -16.27 -0.19 12.46
N ALA A 43 -15.64 -1.18 13.10
CA ALA A 43 -15.79 -2.58 12.74
C ALA A 43 -17.27 -3.03 12.82
N GLU A 44 -17.97 -2.66 13.88
CA GLU A 44 -19.40 -2.98 14.04
C GLU A 44 -20.25 -2.31 12.95
N THR A 45 -19.92 -1.09 12.55
CA THR A 45 -20.60 -0.41 11.45
C THR A 45 -20.42 -1.18 10.13
N LEU A 46 -19.17 -1.53 9.77
CA LEU A 46 -18.89 -2.29 8.55
C LEU A 46 -19.53 -3.69 8.59
N ARG A 47 -19.55 -4.32 9.75
CA ARG A 47 -20.23 -5.60 9.95
C ARG A 47 -21.73 -5.50 9.66
N LYS A 48 -22.40 -4.49 10.21
CA LYS A 48 -23.86 -4.30 10.07
C LYS A 48 -24.27 -3.91 8.65
N LEU A 49 -23.48 -3.03 8.00
CA LEU A 49 -23.82 -2.50 6.70
C LEU A 49 -23.46 -3.46 5.56
N PHE A 50 -22.30 -4.13 5.67
CA PHE A 50 -21.70 -4.83 4.54
C PHE A 50 -21.24 -6.25 4.85
N GLY A 51 -21.44 -6.75 6.09
CA GLY A 51 -21.08 -8.11 6.47
C GLY A 51 -19.58 -8.36 6.68
N TYR A 52 -18.77 -7.30 6.86
CA TYR A 52 -17.36 -7.45 7.18
C TYR A 52 -17.17 -8.13 8.54
N GLN A 53 -16.15 -8.98 8.63
CA GLN A 53 -15.72 -9.63 9.87
C GLN A 53 -14.28 -9.25 10.17
N THR A 54 -13.94 -9.03 11.44
CA THR A 54 -12.54 -8.87 11.83
C THR A 54 -11.82 -10.20 11.66
N ILE A 55 -10.77 -10.20 10.84
CA ILE A 55 -9.96 -11.40 10.53
C ILE A 55 -8.66 -11.42 11.33
N SER A 56 -8.13 -10.24 11.73
CA SER A 56 -6.93 -10.14 12.57
C SER A 56 -6.84 -8.82 13.33
N GLY A 57 -6.03 -8.79 14.38
CA GLY A 57 -5.86 -7.65 15.29
C GLY A 57 -6.79 -7.74 16.52
N PRO A 58 -6.84 -6.66 17.36
CA PRO A 58 -6.08 -5.42 17.18
C PRO A 58 -4.58 -5.60 17.42
N PHE A 59 -3.77 -4.85 16.68
CA PHE A 59 -2.32 -4.78 16.86
C PHE A 59 -1.92 -3.33 17.18
N ASP A 60 -1.16 -3.16 18.26
CA ASP A 60 -0.56 -1.88 18.59
C ASP A 60 0.79 -1.74 17.90
N ASP A 61 0.94 -0.71 17.07
CA ASP A 61 2.20 -0.34 16.43
C ASP A 61 2.76 0.93 17.07
N PRO A 62 3.75 0.81 17.98
CA PRO A 62 4.34 1.96 18.64
C PRO A 62 5.21 2.80 17.71
N ILE A 63 5.71 2.26 16.60
CA ILE A 63 6.52 2.99 15.62
C ILE A 63 5.64 3.97 14.86
N GLN A 64 4.50 3.50 14.38
CA GLN A 64 3.52 4.32 13.67
C GLN A 64 2.54 5.03 14.62
N ARG A 65 2.50 4.66 15.89
CA ARG A 65 1.63 5.19 16.96
C ARG A 65 0.14 4.98 16.66
N VAL A 66 -0.19 3.81 16.11
CA VAL A 66 -1.56 3.42 15.75
C VAL A 66 -1.91 2.05 16.29
N THR A 67 -3.21 1.80 16.44
CA THR A 67 -3.76 0.45 16.65
C THR A 67 -4.54 0.09 15.40
N VAL A 68 -4.30 -1.12 14.85
CA VAL A 68 -4.90 -1.55 13.59
C VAL A 68 -5.65 -2.87 13.73
N SER A 69 -6.68 -3.07 12.89
CA SER A 69 -7.39 -4.33 12.72
C SER A 69 -7.77 -4.52 11.27
N PHE A 70 -7.66 -5.75 10.78
CA PHE A 70 -8.05 -6.10 9.42
C PHE A 70 -9.43 -6.76 9.39
N LEU A 71 -10.22 -6.35 8.42
CA LEU A 71 -11.56 -6.84 8.19
C LEU A 71 -11.71 -7.33 6.76
N LYS A 72 -12.49 -8.40 6.58
CA LYS A 72 -12.80 -8.97 5.26
C LYS A 72 -14.22 -9.47 5.23
N GLN A 73 -14.86 -9.43 4.07
CA GLN A 73 -16.11 -10.13 3.82
C GLN A 73 -15.85 -11.62 3.59
N ALA A 74 -16.88 -12.44 3.69
CA ALA A 74 -16.78 -13.85 3.30
C ALA A 74 -16.49 -13.97 1.79
N GLY A 75 -15.57 -14.87 1.44
CA GLY A 75 -15.13 -15.13 0.06
C GLY A 75 -13.66 -14.81 -0.15
N ASP A 76 -13.02 -15.57 -1.06
CA ASP A 76 -11.57 -15.49 -1.26
C ASP A 76 -11.15 -14.19 -1.96
N ASP A 77 -11.99 -13.67 -2.85
CA ASP A 77 -11.72 -12.45 -3.65
C ASP A 77 -12.18 -11.15 -2.96
N ALA A 78 -12.64 -11.23 -1.71
CA ALA A 78 -13.11 -10.04 -1.01
C ALA A 78 -11.94 -9.12 -0.64
N ALA A 79 -12.09 -7.81 -0.94
CA ALA A 79 -11.10 -6.81 -0.58
C ALA A 79 -10.98 -6.68 0.94
N GLU A 80 -9.75 -6.52 1.42
CA GLU A 80 -9.48 -6.28 2.84
C GLU A 80 -9.53 -4.78 3.16
N ILE A 81 -10.00 -4.47 4.36
CA ILE A 81 -9.97 -3.13 4.94
C ILE A 81 -9.13 -3.19 6.20
N GLU A 82 -8.13 -2.32 6.28
CA GLU A 82 -7.41 -2.05 7.52
C GLU A 82 -8.07 -0.86 8.22
N LEU A 83 -8.63 -1.07 9.41
CA LEU A 83 -9.06 0.02 10.29
C LEU A 83 -7.89 0.48 11.13
N ILE A 84 -7.62 1.79 11.15
CA ILE A 84 -6.48 2.39 11.83
C ILE A 84 -6.98 3.45 12.80
N ALA A 85 -6.72 3.25 14.10
CA ALA A 85 -7.06 4.20 15.15
C ALA A 85 -5.80 4.76 15.83
N PRO A 86 -5.85 6.00 16.38
CA PRO A 86 -4.72 6.55 17.12
C PRO A 86 -4.44 5.72 18.39
N LEU A 87 -3.16 5.31 18.57
CA LEU A 87 -2.69 4.69 19.81
C LEU A 87 -2.29 5.74 20.85
N THR A 88 -1.76 6.88 20.39
CA THR A 88 -1.27 7.98 21.23
C THR A 88 -1.88 9.32 20.81
N ASP A 89 -1.79 10.31 21.71
CA ASP A 89 -2.36 11.63 21.44
C ASP A 89 -1.64 12.39 20.33
N ASP A 90 -0.39 12.08 20.06
CA ASP A 90 0.44 12.66 19.01
C ASP A 90 0.51 11.77 17.75
N ALA A 91 -0.38 10.78 17.61
CA ALA A 91 -0.43 9.91 16.44
C ALA A 91 -0.67 10.71 15.15
N PRO A 92 0.14 10.52 14.08
CA PRO A 92 0.01 11.27 12.83
C PRO A 92 -1.37 11.15 12.17
N ILE A 93 -2.04 10.01 12.36
CA ILE A 93 -3.37 9.74 11.80
C ILE A 93 -4.46 10.70 12.33
N LYS A 94 -4.24 11.33 13.49
CA LYS A 94 -5.17 12.33 14.02
C LYS A 94 -5.33 13.54 13.09
N ALA A 95 -4.30 13.86 12.31
CA ALA A 95 -4.39 14.92 11.31
C ALA A 95 -5.33 14.57 10.14
N MET A 96 -5.46 13.28 9.81
CA MET A 96 -6.43 12.79 8.81
C MET A 96 -7.85 12.85 9.38
N LEU A 97 -8.04 12.35 10.59
CA LEU A 97 -9.34 12.38 11.28
C LEU A 97 -9.86 13.81 11.47
N ALA A 98 -9.00 14.77 11.79
CA ALA A 98 -9.38 16.17 11.92
C ALA A 98 -9.84 16.83 10.60
N LYS A 99 -9.58 16.19 9.47
CA LYS A 99 -10.00 16.62 8.12
C LYS A 99 -11.12 15.75 7.55
N ASP A 100 -11.72 14.88 8.37
CA ASP A 100 -12.73 13.89 7.97
C ASP A 100 -12.24 12.95 6.83
N ILE A 101 -10.93 12.68 6.75
CA ILE A 101 -10.35 11.75 5.80
C ILE A 101 -10.41 10.35 6.41
N GLY A 102 -11.27 9.48 5.85
CA GLY A 102 -11.39 8.06 6.22
C GLY A 102 -10.40 7.22 5.41
N ALA A 103 -10.74 6.82 4.19
CA ALA A 103 -9.83 6.09 3.31
C ALA A 103 -8.65 7.00 2.92
N TYR A 104 -7.41 6.64 3.29
CA TYR A 104 -6.26 7.51 3.09
C TYR A 104 -5.05 6.85 2.45
N HIS A 105 -4.99 5.51 2.40
CA HIS A 105 -3.94 4.82 1.67
C HIS A 105 -4.42 3.52 1.02
N PHE A 106 -3.67 3.09 0.02
CA PHE A 106 -3.72 1.76 -0.56
C PHE A 106 -2.42 1.05 -0.22
N CYS A 107 -2.51 -0.21 0.23
CA CYS A 107 -1.34 -1.03 0.46
C CYS A 107 -1.14 -2.02 -0.67
N PHE A 108 0.08 -2.10 -1.19
CA PHE A 108 0.50 -3.10 -2.16
C PHE A 108 1.56 -4.02 -1.57
N GLU A 109 1.38 -5.30 -1.72
CA GLU A 109 2.44 -6.27 -1.50
C GLU A 109 3.44 -6.23 -2.66
N THR A 110 4.70 -6.53 -2.36
CA THR A 110 5.78 -6.69 -3.33
C THR A 110 6.72 -7.82 -2.92
N ASP A 111 7.25 -8.54 -3.90
CA ASP A 111 8.17 -9.65 -3.65
C ASP A 111 9.59 -9.18 -3.31
N ASP A 112 9.95 -7.94 -3.68
CA ASP A 112 11.23 -7.29 -3.37
C ASP A 112 11.01 -5.81 -3.07
N LEU A 113 10.98 -5.46 -1.79
CA LEU A 113 10.72 -4.09 -1.35
C LEU A 113 11.84 -3.12 -1.76
N ASP A 114 13.10 -3.56 -1.76
CA ASP A 114 14.22 -2.69 -2.13
C ASP A 114 14.19 -2.36 -3.63
N ALA A 115 13.95 -3.36 -4.48
CA ALA A 115 13.77 -3.15 -5.91
C ALA A 115 12.51 -2.31 -6.21
N ALA A 116 11.41 -2.55 -5.49
CA ALA A 116 10.19 -1.78 -5.62
C ALA A 116 10.43 -0.29 -5.28
N LEU A 117 11.19 0.00 -4.22
CA LEU A 117 11.53 1.38 -3.84
C LEU A 117 12.42 2.08 -4.87
N VAL A 118 13.33 1.36 -5.51
CA VAL A 118 14.11 1.90 -6.64
C VAL A 118 13.17 2.25 -7.80
N HIS A 119 12.29 1.31 -8.17
CA HIS A 119 11.33 1.50 -9.25
C HIS A 119 10.42 2.71 -9.02
N VAL A 120 9.74 2.79 -7.87
CA VAL A 120 8.79 3.90 -7.61
C VAL A 120 9.47 5.27 -7.56
N LYS A 121 10.73 5.36 -7.11
CA LYS A 121 11.53 6.59 -7.19
C LYS A 121 11.78 7.01 -8.64
N GLN A 122 12.08 6.07 -9.52
CA GLN A 122 12.24 6.35 -10.96
C GLN A 122 10.94 6.85 -11.60
N GLN A 123 9.78 6.46 -11.06
CA GLN A 123 8.47 6.95 -11.46
C GLN A 123 8.07 8.28 -10.79
N GLY A 124 8.98 8.94 -10.08
CA GLY A 124 8.77 10.24 -9.45
C GLY A 124 8.08 10.20 -8.09
N CYS A 125 7.94 9.02 -7.47
CA CYS A 125 7.44 8.92 -6.10
C CYS A 125 8.50 9.37 -5.08
N VAL A 126 8.03 9.89 -3.95
CA VAL A 126 8.86 10.23 -2.79
C VAL A 126 8.69 9.14 -1.73
N VAL A 127 9.79 8.54 -1.27
CA VAL A 127 9.77 7.65 -0.10
C VAL A 127 9.65 8.52 1.15
N VAL A 128 8.54 8.37 1.87
CA VAL A 128 8.21 9.18 3.05
C VAL A 128 8.76 8.54 4.32
N SER A 129 8.71 7.20 4.41
CA SER A 129 9.16 6.46 5.57
C SER A 129 9.49 5.01 5.20
N GLY A 130 10.35 4.38 5.98
CA GLY A 130 10.77 2.99 5.81
C GLY A 130 12.02 2.81 4.94
N PRO A 131 12.40 1.54 4.65
CA PRO A 131 11.82 0.29 5.14
C PRO A 131 11.93 0.10 6.66
N SER A 132 10.85 -0.34 7.29
CA SER A 132 10.81 -0.66 8.71
C SER A 132 9.90 -1.86 8.99
N PRO A 133 10.19 -2.69 10.02
CA PRO A 133 9.31 -3.79 10.37
C PRO A 133 7.96 -3.27 10.88
N ALA A 134 6.88 -3.97 10.53
CA ALA A 134 5.53 -3.66 11.01
C ALA A 134 4.95 -4.82 11.82
N VAL A 135 4.38 -4.50 12.98
CA VAL A 135 3.79 -5.47 13.91
C VAL A 135 2.61 -6.21 13.26
N ALA A 136 1.76 -5.48 12.57
CA ALA A 136 0.58 -6.02 11.90
C ALA A 136 0.90 -7.05 10.82
N PHE A 137 2.12 -7.02 10.28
CA PHE A 137 2.59 -7.94 9.24
C PHE A 137 3.65 -8.94 9.75
N SER A 138 3.61 -9.26 11.04
CA SER A 138 4.56 -10.22 11.67
C SER A 138 6.03 -9.86 11.45
N GLY A 139 6.36 -8.58 11.44
CA GLY A 139 7.72 -8.07 11.25
C GLY A 139 8.17 -7.95 9.80
N ARG A 140 7.31 -8.23 8.81
CA ARG A 140 7.61 -7.91 7.41
C ARG A 140 7.87 -6.42 7.26
N ARG A 141 8.79 -6.06 6.35
CA ARG A 141 9.15 -4.65 6.15
C ARG A 141 8.06 -3.93 5.38
N ILE A 142 7.80 -2.69 5.79
CA ILE A 142 6.92 -1.76 5.08
C ILE A 142 7.66 -0.49 4.71
N ALA A 143 7.18 0.21 3.72
CA ALA A 143 7.61 1.54 3.36
C ALA A 143 6.42 2.39 2.90
N TRP A 144 6.48 3.68 3.16
CA TRP A 144 5.50 4.65 2.74
C TRP A 144 6.02 5.48 1.60
N ILE A 145 5.23 5.60 0.55
CA ILE A 145 5.55 6.41 -0.64
C ILE A 145 4.42 7.39 -0.94
N TYR A 146 4.82 8.55 -1.44
CA TYR A 146 3.90 9.57 -1.90
C TYR A 146 4.04 9.75 -3.41
N ALA A 147 2.97 9.48 -4.15
CA ALA A 147 2.98 9.55 -5.61
C ALA A 147 2.89 10.99 -6.12
N PRO A 148 3.34 11.27 -7.37
CA PRO A 148 3.16 12.58 -8.00
C PRO A 148 1.69 13.03 -8.06
N THR A 149 0.77 12.08 -8.10
CA THR A 149 -0.69 12.27 -8.09
C THR A 149 -1.26 12.58 -6.70
N ARG A 150 -0.38 12.74 -5.68
CA ARG A 150 -0.71 13.08 -4.29
C ARG A 150 -1.46 11.99 -3.51
N GLN A 151 -1.37 10.73 -3.93
CA GLN A 151 -1.82 9.60 -3.14
C GLN A 151 -0.70 9.06 -2.26
N LEU A 152 -1.07 8.62 -1.06
CA LEU A 152 -0.21 7.86 -0.16
C LEU A 152 -0.40 6.38 -0.42
N PHE A 153 0.71 5.67 -0.59
CA PHE A 153 0.73 4.22 -0.71
C PHE A 153 1.64 3.62 0.35
N GLU A 154 1.23 2.47 0.86
CA GLU A 154 2.06 1.57 1.63
C GLU A 154 2.55 0.44 0.72
N LEU A 155 3.82 0.09 0.86
CA LEU A 155 4.39 -1.12 0.27
C LEU A 155 4.74 -2.07 1.41
N VAL A 156 4.34 -3.33 1.29
CA VAL A 156 4.69 -4.38 2.26
C VAL A 156 5.39 -5.53 1.52
N GLU A 157 6.49 -5.99 2.09
CA GLU A 157 7.26 -7.10 1.54
C GLU A 157 6.56 -8.44 1.79
N THR A 158 6.44 -9.30 0.76
CA THR A 158 5.81 -10.63 0.89
C THR A 158 6.73 -11.69 1.48
N GLY A 159 8.02 -11.41 1.64
CA GLY A 159 9.04 -12.34 2.11
C GLY A 159 8.71 -13.04 3.42
N GLN A 160 9.26 -14.23 3.60
CA GLN A 160 9.16 -14.99 4.84
C GLN A 160 9.56 -14.10 6.01
N ALA A 161 8.76 -14.12 7.08
CA ALA A 161 9.11 -13.45 8.34
C ALA A 161 10.58 -13.76 8.68
N VAL A 162 11.39 -12.69 8.83
CA VAL A 162 12.77 -12.84 9.24
C VAL A 162 12.74 -13.55 10.59
N GLN A 163 13.24 -14.79 10.65
CA GLN A 163 13.45 -15.48 11.91
C GLN A 163 14.40 -14.62 12.71
N GLN A 164 13.91 -14.03 13.80
CA GLN A 164 14.80 -13.37 14.75
C GLN A 164 15.77 -14.42 15.26
N PRO A 165 17.09 -14.17 15.23
CA PRO A 165 18.04 -15.06 15.88
C PRO A 165 17.74 -15.09 17.38
N ALA A 166 17.70 -16.31 17.91
CA ALA A 166 17.44 -16.61 19.32
C ALA A 166 18.52 -15.98 20.24
#